data_504ae2fb72b269da69004a982cf7b735
#
_entry.id   504ae2fb72b269da69004a982cf7b735
#
_cell.length_a   1.000
_cell.length_b   1.000
_cell.length_c   1.000
_cell.angle_alpha   90.00
_cell.angle_beta   90.00
_cell.angle_gamma   90.00
#
_symmetry.space_group_name_H-M   'P 1'
#
loop_
_entity.id
_entity.type
_entity.pdbx_description
1 polymer ?
#
loop_
_entity_poly.entity_id
_entity_poly.type
_entity_poly.pdbx_seq_one_letter_code
_entity_poly.pdbx_strand_id
1 'polypeptide(L)'
;ETHIHADHITSACPLKKFYPKAKIVIGMENVDAEACSDIMASEGHILSIGDYDITAIETPGHTLGCMSYKIGNKILTGDALFIRSTGRCDFQGGSAISLYESIHKLFKFPDTTEIYPAHDYNGLSVSTIGEEKKFNSMIRESFDQQTFIKNVNNLKLSMPKKIKVSVPANQSCGLVTALN
;
A
#
# COMPACT_ATOMS: atom_id res chain seq x y z
N GLU A 1 -3.03 -3.55 7.57
CA GLU A 1 -3.43 -3.38 6.17
C GLU A 1 -2.75 -2.14 5.58
N THR A 2 -2.23 -2.25 4.35
CA THR A 2 -1.66 -1.09 3.66
C THR A 2 -2.74 -0.20 3.03
N HIS A 3 -3.86 -0.80 2.61
CA HIS A 3 -4.99 -0.09 2.01
C HIS A 3 -6.23 -1.01 1.91
N ILE A 4 -7.35 -0.48 1.42
CA ILE A 4 -8.54 -1.27 1.07
C ILE A 4 -8.30 -1.92 -0.30
N HIS A 5 -8.03 -3.23 -0.32
CA HIS A 5 -7.71 -3.99 -1.53
C HIS A 5 -8.93 -4.16 -2.45
N ALA A 6 -8.70 -4.05 -3.76
CA ALA A 6 -9.75 -4.22 -4.78
C ALA A 6 -9.71 -5.60 -5.47
N ASP A 7 -8.62 -6.33 -5.37
CA ASP A 7 -8.31 -7.57 -6.10
C ASP A 7 -8.55 -8.84 -5.28
N HIS A 8 -8.50 -8.76 -3.95
CA HIS A 8 -8.73 -9.88 -3.03
C HIS A 8 -9.41 -9.42 -1.73
N ILE A 9 -9.89 -10.37 -0.94
CA ILE A 9 -10.47 -10.12 0.37
C ILE A 9 -9.41 -10.38 1.43
N THR A 10 -9.21 -9.42 2.33
CA THR A 10 -8.30 -9.55 3.47
C THR A 10 -8.75 -10.62 4.45
N SER A 11 -7.80 -11.23 5.14
CA SER A 11 -8.05 -12.16 6.25
C SER A 11 -7.98 -11.50 7.63
N ALA A 12 -8.02 -10.18 7.74
CA ALA A 12 -7.83 -9.47 9.01
C ALA A 12 -8.82 -9.94 10.10
N CYS A 13 -10.13 -9.85 9.88
CA CYS A 13 -11.12 -10.33 10.83
C CYS A 13 -11.08 -11.85 11.04
N PRO A 14 -10.98 -12.71 10.01
CA PRO A 14 -10.76 -14.14 10.19
C PRO A 14 -9.56 -14.48 11.07
N LEU A 15 -8.41 -13.83 10.85
CA LEU A 15 -7.20 -14.04 11.68
C LEU A 15 -7.40 -13.61 13.13
N LYS A 16 -8.12 -12.54 13.38
CA LYS A 16 -8.42 -12.08 14.74
C LYS A 16 -9.23 -13.10 15.57
N LYS A 17 -10.01 -13.99 14.91
CA LYS A 17 -10.70 -15.08 15.60
C LYS A 17 -9.72 -16.11 16.17
N PHE A 18 -8.60 -16.35 15.49
CA PHE A 18 -7.53 -17.25 15.97
C PHE A 18 -6.55 -16.55 16.91
N TYR A 19 -6.37 -15.25 16.73
CA TYR A 19 -5.47 -14.41 17.51
C TYR A 19 -6.22 -13.22 18.13
N PRO A 20 -7.05 -13.44 19.19
CA PRO A 20 -7.94 -12.38 19.72
C PRO A 20 -7.21 -11.13 20.24
N LYS A 21 -5.92 -11.26 20.57
CA LYS A 21 -5.09 -10.12 21.01
C LYS A 21 -4.47 -9.34 19.85
N ALA A 22 -4.53 -9.86 18.62
CA ALA A 22 -4.02 -9.14 17.46
C ALA A 22 -4.84 -7.89 17.20
N LYS A 23 -4.17 -6.82 16.76
CA LYS A 23 -4.80 -5.55 16.40
C LYS A 23 -4.85 -5.41 14.89
N ILE A 24 -5.99 -4.98 14.38
CA ILE A 24 -6.16 -4.60 12.98
C ILE A 24 -5.79 -3.12 12.88
N VAL A 25 -4.79 -2.84 12.07
CA VAL A 25 -4.29 -1.48 11.82
C VAL A 25 -4.54 -1.13 10.36
N ILE A 26 -5.07 0.07 10.12
CA ILE A 26 -5.27 0.62 8.77
C ILE A 26 -4.99 2.13 8.78
N GLY A 27 -4.72 2.72 7.64
CA GLY A 27 -4.49 4.17 7.53
C GLY A 27 -5.75 4.99 7.82
N MET A 28 -5.58 6.14 8.43
CA MET A 28 -6.62 7.06 8.92
C MET A 28 -7.63 7.45 7.81
N GLU A 29 -7.18 7.60 6.58
CA GLU A 29 -8.04 7.99 5.45
C GLU A 29 -8.98 6.87 4.95
N ASN A 30 -8.88 5.65 5.52
CA ASN A 30 -9.79 4.54 5.23
C ASN A 30 -10.97 4.55 6.21
N VAL A 31 -11.70 5.64 6.27
CA VAL A 31 -12.80 5.87 7.23
C VAL A 31 -13.89 4.79 7.18
N ASP A 32 -14.12 4.18 6.04
CA ASP A 32 -15.11 3.11 5.88
C ASP A 32 -14.74 1.84 6.68
N ALA A 33 -13.45 1.64 7.01
CA ALA A 33 -12.97 0.52 7.79
C ALA A 33 -12.77 0.83 9.29
N GLU A 34 -13.10 2.04 9.74
CA GLU A 34 -12.96 2.45 11.13
C GLU A 34 -13.68 1.51 12.10
N ALA A 35 -14.91 1.13 11.78
CA ALA A 35 -15.74 0.30 12.65
C ALA A 35 -15.19 -1.11 12.92
N CYS A 36 -14.29 -1.61 12.07
CA CYS A 36 -13.72 -2.96 12.20
C CYS A 36 -12.21 -2.95 12.52
N SER A 37 -11.56 -1.79 12.47
CA SER A 37 -10.15 -1.63 12.83
C SER A 37 -9.98 -1.37 14.33
N ASP A 38 -8.83 -1.72 14.87
CA ASP A 38 -8.46 -1.40 16.26
C ASP A 38 -7.64 -0.11 16.33
N ILE A 39 -6.92 0.22 15.26
CA ILE A 39 -6.02 1.37 15.19
C ILE A 39 -6.13 2.00 13.81
N MET A 40 -6.48 3.27 13.78
CA MET A 40 -6.38 4.13 12.61
C MET A 40 -5.02 4.84 12.67
N ALA A 41 -4.10 4.46 11.77
CA ALA A 41 -2.73 4.96 11.77
C ALA A 41 -2.59 6.19 10.88
N SER A 42 -1.83 7.18 11.34
CA SER A 42 -1.42 8.37 10.58
C SER A 42 0.09 8.40 10.37
N GLU A 43 0.58 9.39 9.64
CA GLU A 43 2.01 9.60 9.41
C GLU A 43 2.80 9.59 10.72
N GLY A 44 3.86 8.77 10.76
CA GLY A 44 4.76 8.66 11.91
C GLY A 44 4.21 7.87 13.10
N HIS A 45 2.99 7.31 13.03
CA HIS A 45 2.46 6.48 14.11
C HIS A 45 3.37 5.28 14.34
N ILE A 46 3.77 5.04 15.58
CA ILE A 46 4.64 3.92 15.97
C ILE A 46 3.79 2.82 16.60
N LEU A 47 3.90 1.62 16.02
CA LEU A 47 3.27 0.40 16.50
C LEU A 47 4.35 -0.53 17.02
N SER A 48 4.29 -0.93 18.29
CA SER A 48 5.27 -1.86 18.87
C SER A 48 4.79 -3.31 18.83
N ILE A 49 5.63 -4.22 18.32
CA ILE A 49 5.41 -5.67 18.32
C ILE A 49 6.63 -6.34 18.94
N GLY A 50 6.51 -6.77 20.19
CA GLY A 50 7.65 -7.26 20.95
C GLY A 50 8.74 -6.19 21.04
N ASP A 51 9.95 -6.52 20.61
CA ASP A 51 11.11 -5.61 20.61
C ASP A 51 11.23 -4.77 19.33
N TYR A 52 10.24 -4.83 18.43
CA TYR A 52 10.27 -4.12 17.15
C TYR A 52 9.27 -2.99 17.12
N ASP A 53 9.71 -1.86 16.62
CA ASP A 53 8.85 -0.71 16.27
C ASP A 53 8.58 -0.70 14.77
N ILE A 54 7.30 -0.54 14.45
CA ILE A 54 6.81 -0.36 13.07
C ILE A 54 6.37 1.08 12.94
N THR A 55 6.99 1.83 12.05
CA THR A 55 6.57 3.21 11.74
C THR A 55 5.61 3.19 10.56
N ALA A 56 4.43 3.75 10.75
CA ALA A 56 3.46 3.98 9.68
C ALA A 56 3.87 5.21 8.86
N ILE A 57 3.80 5.11 7.55
CA ILE A 57 4.15 6.16 6.58
C ILE A 57 2.97 6.31 5.63
N GLU A 58 2.35 7.48 5.59
CA GLU A 58 1.32 7.75 4.61
C GLU A 58 1.92 7.78 3.19
N THR A 59 1.39 6.94 2.33
CA THR A 59 1.79 6.84 0.92
C THR A 59 0.57 6.87 -0.01
N PRO A 60 -0.26 7.95 0.06
CA PRO A 60 -1.44 8.06 -0.80
C PRO A 60 -1.07 8.07 -2.28
N GLY A 61 -2.01 7.62 -3.12
CA GLY A 61 -1.88 7.72 -4.56
C GLY A 61 -2.39 6.52 -5.33
N HIS A 62 -2.08 5.28 -4.92
CA HIS A 62 -2.81 4.11 -5.43
C HIS A 62 -4.27 4.15 -4.94
N THR A 63 -4.47 4.31 -3.66
CA THR A 63 -5.73 4.78 -3.06
C THR A 63 -5.44 5.98 -2.15
N LEU A 64 -6.49 6.68 -1.73
CA LEU A 64 -6.34 7.81 -0.81
C LEU A 64 -5.71 7.39 0.52
N GLY A 65 -6.12 6.24 1.06
CA GLY A 65 -5.72 5.77 2.38
C GLY A 65 -4.53 4.80 2.39
N CYS A 66 -3.69 4.80 1.35
CA CYS A 66 -2.51 3.94 1.30
C CYS A 66 -1.47 4.28 2.36
N MET A 67 -0.95 3.25 3.00
CA MET A 67 0.13 3.28 3.98
C MET A 67 1.27 2.38 3.56
N SER A 68 2.48 2.78 3.92
CA SER A 68 3.66 1.91 3.97
C SER A 68 4.08 1.71 5.43
N TYR A 69 4.72 0.60 5.73
CA TYR A 69 5.13 0.28 7.10
C TYR A 69 6.62 -0.03 7.15
N LYS A 70 7.37 0.73 7.95
CA LYS A 70 8.82 0.57 8.09
C LYS A 70 9.16 -0.19 9.37
N ILE A 71 9.99 -1.24 9.24
CA ILE A 71 10.52 -2.04 10.34
C ILE A 71 12.03 -2.14 10.14
N GLY A 72 12.82 -1.54 11.03
CA GLY A 72 14.28 -1.51 10.89
C GLY A 72 14.71 -0.96 9.53
N ASN A 73 15.43 -1.74 8.73
CA ASN A 73 15.86 -1.37 7.38
C ASN A 73 14.93 -1.88 6.27
N LYS A 74 13.68 -2.20 6.58
CA LYS A 74 12.69 -2.77 5.64
C LYS A 74 11.46 -1.90 5.57
N ILE A 75 10.85 -1.79 4.38
CA ILE A 75 9.59 -1.10 4.17
C ILE A 75 8.63 -2.02 3.43
N LEU A 76 7.45 -2.25 4.00
CA LEU A 76 6.32 -2.87 3.32
C LEU A 76 5.61 -1.75 2.56
N THR A 77 5.76 -1.71 1.24
CA THR A 77 5.33 -0.56 0.42
C THR A 77 3.90 -0.66 -0.10
N GLY A 78 3.22 -1.78 0.16
CA GLY A 78 1.89 -2.00 -0.40
C GLY A 78 1.86 -1.81 -1.91
N ASP A 79 0.86 -1.08 -2.38
CA ASP A 79 0.69 -0.75 -3.80
C ASP A 79 1.23 0.65 -4.19
N ALA A 80 1.99 1.29 -3.29
CA ALA A 80 2.65 2.55 -3.65
C ALA A 80 3.85 2.31 -4.57
N LEU A 81 4.75 1.40 -4.21
CA LEU A 81 5.98 1.12 -4.96
C LEU A 81 6.18 -0.39 -5.13
N PHE A 82 6.18 -0.85 -6.37
CA PHE A 82 6.51 -2.23 -6.76
C PHE A 82 7.95 -2.32 -7.23
N ILE A 83 8.43 -3.56 -7.37
CA ILE A 83 9.73 -3.83 -7.97
C ILE A 83 9.64 -3.53 -9.47
N ARG A 84 10.37 -2.51 -9.94
CA ARG A 84 10.42 -2.04 -11.34
C ARG A 84 9.10 -1.45 -11.86
N SER A 85 8.12 -1.19 -10.96
CA SER A 85 6.80 -0.67 -11.32
C SER A 85 6.17 0.09 -10.14
N THR A 86 4.91 0.50 -10.30
CA THR A 86 4.09 1.12 -9.24
C THR A 86 2.66 0.59 -9.32
N GLY A 87 1.88 0.78 -8.26
CA GLY A 87 0.44 0.61 -8.33
C GLY A 87 -0.20 1.59 -9.33
N ARG A 88 -1.39 1.23 -9.79
CA ARG A 88 -2.26 2.12 -10.57
C ARG A 88 -2.91 3.15 -9.62
N CYS A 89 -3.49 4.21 -10.18
CA CYS A 89 -4.10 5.28 -9.38
C CYS A 89 -5.41 5.82 -9.97
N ASP A 90 -6.15 5.01 -10.71
CA ASP A 90 -7.32 5.41 -11.48
C ASP A 90 -8.67 5.03 -10.83
N PHE A 91 -8.67 4.59 -9.55
CA PHE A 91 -9.86 4.30 -8.75
C PHE A 91 -9.61 4.54 -7.24
N GLN A 92 -10.65 4.40 -6.39
CA GLN A 92 -10.59 4.55 -4.92
C GLN A 92 -9.88 5.83 -4.43
N GLY A 93 -10.15 6.97 -5.08
CA GLY A 93 -9.52 8.24 -4.72
C GLY A 93 -8.03 8.31 -5.07
N GLY A 94 -7.57 7.47 -6.01
CA GLY A 94 -6.19 7.46 -6.48
C GLY A 94 -5.78 8.76 -7.18
N SER A 95 -4.48 9.06 -7.14
CA SER A 95 -3.90 10.28 -7.69
C SER A 95 -2.45 10.03 -8.12
N ALA A 96 -2.16 10.23 -9.39
CA ALA A 96 -0.78 10.10 -9.90
C ALA A 96 0.16 11.15 -9.28
N ILE A 97 -0.33 12.33 -8.95
CA ILE A 97 0.45 13.37 -8.28
C ILE A 97 0.83 12.90 -6.88
N SER A 98 -0.16 12.48 -6.09
CA SER A 98 0.08 11.99 -4.72
C SER A 98 0.97 10.76 -4.72
N LEU A 99 0.81 9.85 -5.69
CA LEU A 99 1.66 8.66 -5.81
C LEU A 99 3.12 9.03 -6.10
N TYR A 100 3.35 10.01 -6.99
CA TYR A 100 4.69 10.54 -7.24
C TYR A 100 5.33 11.09 -5.97
N GLU A 101 4.61 11.92 -5.23
CA GLU A 101 5.09 12.53 -3.98
C GLU A 101 5.37 11.47 -2.91
N SER A 102 4.49 10.47 -2.78
CA SER A 102 4.64 9.34 -1.87
C SER A 102 5.89 8.52 -2.17
N ILE A 103 6.13 8.19 -3.44
CA ILE A 103 7.34 7.44 -3.84
C ILE A 103 8.60 8.28 -3.60
N HIS A 104 8.56 9.58 -3.90
CA HIS A 104 9.70 10.46 -3.60
C HIS A 104 9.94 10.63 -2.09
N LYS A 105 8.90 10.52 -1.25
CA LYS A 105 9.06 10.40 0.21
C LYS A 105 9.81 9.11 0.56
N LEU A 106 9.45 7.96 -0.03
CA LEU A 106 10.16 6.71 0.16
C LEU A 106 11.60 6.76 -0.34
N PHE A 107 11.86 7.47 -1.44
CA PHE A 107 13.22 7.63 -1.99
C PHE A 107 14.16 8.46 -1.10
N LYS A 108 13.66 9.10 -0.04
CA LYS A 108 14.51 9.77 0.96
C LYS A 108 15.17 8.78 1.93
N PHE A 109 14.70 7.54 2.00
CA PHE A 109 15.35 6.51 2.81
C PHE A 109 16.69 6.08 2.17
N PRO A 110 17.63 5.51 2.96
CA PRO A 110 18.91 5.02 2.46
C PRO A 110 18.73 4.06 1.27
N ASP A 111 19.63 4.11 0.31
CA ASP A 111 19.59 3.24 -0.87
C ASP A 111 19.62 1.75 -0.55
N THR A 112 20.17 1.38 0.61
CA THR A 112 20.21 0.01 1.12
C THR A 112 18.92 -0.44 1.78
N THR A 113 17.92 0.43 1.93
CA THR A 113 16.62 0.07 2.52
C THR A 113 15.89 -0.90 1.61
N GLU A 114 15.56 -2.06 2.14
CA GLU A 114 14.82 -3.10 1.42
C GLU A 114 13.34 -2.74 1.30
N ILE A 115 12.74 -2.99 0.14
CA ILE A 115 11.29 -2.83 -0.08
C ILE A 115 10.63 -4.18 -0.33
N TYR A 116 9.45 -4.33 0.23
CA TYR A 116 8.58 -5.50 0.09
C TYR A 116 7.20 -5.03 -0.39
N PRO A 117 6.91 -5.11 -1.68
CA PRO A 117 5.62 -4.69 -2.24
C PRO A 117 4.52 -5.73 -1.96
N ALA A 118 3.25 -5.32 -2.13
CA ALA A 118 2.13 -6.24 -2.02
C ALA A 118 2.01 -7.17 -3.24
N HIS A 119 2.49 -6.73 -4.40
CA HIS A 119 2.47 -7.50 -5.64
C HIS A 119 3.85 -7.58 -6.30
N ASP A 120 4.13 -8.73 -6.90
CA ASP A 120 5.23 -8.91 -7.82
C ASP A 120 4.74 -9.61 -9.11
N TYR A 121 5.15 -9.05 -10.23
CA TYR A 121 4.79 -9.57 -11.56
C TYR A 121 6.01 -10.10 -12.33
N ASN A 122 7.19 -10.07 -11.73
CA ASN A 122 8.47 -10.37 -12.37
C ASN A 122 9.24 -11.52 -11.71
N GLY A 123 8.70 -12.15 -10.67
CA GLY A 123 9.37 -13.20 -9.91
C GLY A 123 10.44 -12.68 -8.94
N LEU A 124 10.29 -11.43 -8.48
CA LEU A 124 11.20 -10.74 -7.57
C LEU A 124 10.49 -10.47 -6.24
N SER A 125 11.02 -10.97 -5.14
CA SER A 125 10.38 -10.86 -3.82
C SER A 125 10.84 -9.66 -3.00
N VAL A 126 11.99 -9.08 -3.32
CA VAL A 126 12.61 -7.96 -2.62
C VAL A 126 13.42 -7.11 -3.60
N SER A 127 13.44 -5.80 -3.36
CA SER A 127 14.32 -4.84 -4.01
C SER A 127 14.85 -3.85 -2.97
N THR A 128 15.56 -2.82 -3.39
CA THR A 128 16.02 -1.75 -2.52
C THR A 128 15.61 -0.39 -3.06
N ILE A 129 15.58 0.62 -2.19
CA ILE A 129 15.32 2.01 -2.60
C ILE A 129 16.30 2.43 -3.69
N GLY A 130 17.60 2.11 -3.57
CA GLY A 130 18.60 2.46 -4.57
C GLY A 130 18.38 1.79 -5.92
N GLU A 131 17.92 0.53 -5.93
CA GLU A 131 17.57 -0.15 -7.17
C GLU A 131 16.35 0.47 -7.85
N GLU A 132 15.31 0.81 -7.08
CA GLU A 132 14.11 1.42 -7.65
C GLU A 132 14.37 2.84 -8.15
N LYS A 133 15.14 3.65 -7.44
CA LYS A 133 15.62 4.95 -7.95
C LYS A 133 16.28 4.82 -9.33
N LYS A 134 17.05 3.77 -9.54
CA LYS A 134 17.88 3.60 -10.74
C LYS A 134 17.17 2.85 -11.87
N PHE A 135 16.41 1.83 -11.56
CA PHE A 135 15.95 0.86 -12.55
C PHE A 135 14.44 0.77 -12.70
N ASN A 136 13.64 1.44 -11.84
CA ASN A 136 12.18 1.39 -11.96
C ASN A 136 11.72 2.03 -13.29
N SER A 137 10.99 1.28 -14.10
CA SER A 137 10.58 1.74 -15.43
C SER A 137 9.46 2.79 -15.39
N MET A 138 8.71 2.84 -14.30
CA MET A 138 7.61 3.78 -14.14
C MET A 138 8.06 5.08 -13.47
N ILE A 139 8.97 4.98 -12.49
CA ILE A 139 9.46 6.10 -11.69
C ILE A 139 10.93 5.90 -11.32
N ARG A 140 11.82 6.56 -12.02
CA ARG A 140 13.23 6.69 -11.62
C ARG A 140 13.41 8.02 -10.93
N GLU A 141 14.47 8.15 -10.13
CA GLU A 141 14.82 9.43 -9.52
C GLU A 141 15.00 10.57 -10.54
N SER A 142 15.41 10.22 -11.76
CA SER A 142 15.58 11.17 -12.87
C SER A 142 14.28 11.58 -13.58
N PHE A 143 13.15 10.94 -13.27
CA PHE A 143 11.87 11.29 -13.89
C PHE A 143 11.21 12.42 -13.13
N ASP A 144 10.81 13.46 -13.87
CA ASP A 144 9.95 14.51 -13.32
C ASP A 144 8.50 14.03 -13.14
N GLN A 145 7.72 14.79 -12.41
CA GLN A 145 6.34 14.47 -12.10
C GLN A 145 5.49 14.30 -13.38
N GLN A 146 5.72 15.12 -14.42
CA GLN A 146 4.96 15.06 -15.67
C GLN A 146 5.24 13.75 -16.42
N THR A 147 6.50 13.33 -16.48
CA THR A 147 6.90 12.04 -17.06
C THR A 147 6.25 10.88 -16.32
N PHE A 148 6.25 10.91 -14.99
CA PHE A 148 5.60 9.89 -14.18
C PHE A 148 4.09 9.82 -14.43
N ILE A 149 3.39 10.97 -14.38
CA ILE A 149 1.94 11.05 -14.65
C ILE A 149 1.61 10.47 -16.03
N LYS A 150 2.41 10.80 -17.05
CA LYS A 150 2.25 10.24 -18.40
C LYS A 150 2.43 8.71 -18.40
N ASN A 151 3.42 8.19 -17.70
CA ASN A 151 3.67 6.75 -17.60
C ASN A 151 2.49 6.03 -16.96
N VAL A 152 1.99 6.53 -15.83
CA VAL A 152 0.86 5.92 -15.11
C VAL A 152 -0.44 6.00 -15.93
N ASN A 153 -0.73 7.14 -16.55
CA ASN A 153 -1.93 7.32 -17.37
C ASN A 153 -1.93 6.48 -18.66
N ASN A 154 -0.76 6.03 -19.10
CA ASN A 154 -0.63 5.11 -20.23
C ASN A 154 -0.88 3.64 -19.86
N LEU A 155 -1.00 3.31 -18.58
CA LEU A 155 -1.37 1.98 -18.12
C LEU A 155 -2.82 1.68 -18.52
N LYS A 156 -3.02 0.87 -19.54
CA LYS A 156 -4.35 0.41 -19.97
C LYS A 156 -4.70 -0.90 -19.27
N LEU A 157 -5.01 -0.83 -17.99
CA LEU A 157 -5.36 -2.00 -17.18
C LEU A 157 -6.88 -2.16 -17.08
N SER A 158 -7.36 -3.40 -17.24
CA SER A 158 -8.75 -3.71 -16.92
C SER A 158 -9.03 -3.50 -15.43
N MET A 159 -10.28 -3.21 -15.07
CA MET A 159 -10.66 -3.12 -13.65
C MET A 159 -10.42 -4.46 -12.93
N PRO A 160 -10.01 -4.46 -11.66
CA PRO A 160 -9.87 -5.68 -10.88
C PRO A 160 -11.18 -6.47 -10.87
N LYS A 161 -11.11 -7.75 -11.27
CA LYS A 161 -12.30 -8.60 -11.47
C LYS A 161 -13.20 -8.70 -10.23
N LYS A 162 -12.62 -8.59 -9.04
CA LYS A 162 -13.32 -8.75 -7.76
C LYS A 162 -13.68 -7.44 -7.08
N ILE A 163 -13.40 -6.27 -7.66
CA ILE A 163 -13.55 -4.96 -7.01
C ILE A 163 -14.92 -4.77 -6.35
N LYS A 164 -16.01 -5.20 -7.00
CA LYS A 164 -17.37 -5.07 -6.48
C LYS A 164 -17.65 -5.90 -5.23
N VAL A 165 -16.85 -6.93 -4.97
CA VAL A 165 -16.97 -7.81 -3.81
C VAL A 165 -15.87 -7.50 -2.79
N SER A 166 -14.63 -7.33 -3.25
CA SER A 166 -13.48 -7.15 -2.38
C SER A 166 -13.52 -5.82 -1.63
N VAL A 167 -13.85 -4.71 -2.31
CA VAL A 167 -13.85 -3.38 -1.66
C VAL A 167 -14.86 -3.33 -0.51
N PRO A 168 -16.16 -3.68 -0.67
CA PRO A 168 -17.10 -3.67 0.45
C PRO A 168 -16.73 -4.65 1.58
N ALA A 169 -16.21 -5.84 1.23
CA ALA A 169 -15.75 -6.80 2.24
C ALA A 169 -14.55 -6.25 3.04
N ASN A 170 -13.60 -5.59 2.38
CA ASN A 170 -12.39 -5.04 3.01
C ASN A 170 -12.69 -3.78 3.83
N GLN A 171 -13.70 -3.00 3.46
CA GLN A 171 -14.27 -1.94 4.31
C GLN A 171 -14.87 -2.48 5.62
N SER A 172 -15.14 -3.80 5.67
CA SER A 172 -15.54 -4.53 6.88
C SER A 172 -14.45 -5.51 7.34
N CYS A 173 -13.18 -5.20 7.10
CA CYS A 173 -11.99 -5.99 7.49
C CYS A 173 -12.04 -7.46 7.04
N GLY A 174 -12.59 -7.73 5.86
CA GLY A 174 -12.70 -9.06 5.28
C GLY A 174 -13.94 -9.84 5.69
N LEU A 175 -14.91 -9.20 6.35
CA LEU A 175 -16.22 -9.83 6.60
C LEU A 175 -17.05 -9.74 5.32
N VAL A 176 -17.32 -10.89 4.73
CA VAL A 176 -18.29 -11.00 3.64
C VAL A 176 -19.69 -11.00 4.25
N THR A 177 -20.40 -9.88 4.20
CA THR A 177 -21.86 -9.89 4.43
C THR A 177 -22.46 -10.66 3.27
N ALA A 178 -23.23 -11.72 3.57
CA ALA A 178 -23.94 -12.45 2.54
C ALA A 178 -24.70 -11.46 1.66
N LEU A 179 -24.37 -11.44 0.38
CA LEU A 179 -25.14 -10.70 -0.61
C LEU A 179 -26.54 -11.38 -0.63
N ASN A 180 -27.52 -10.71 -0.01
CA ASN A 180 -28.93 -11.11 -0.11
C ASN A 180 -29.43 -10.92 -1.54
#